data_0eafad2d0f13910e305cbba8b550464e
#
_entry.id   0eafad2d0f13910e305cbba8b550464e
#
_cell.length_a   1.000
_cell.length_b   1.000
_cell.length_c   1.000
_cell.angle_alpha   90.00
_cell.angle_beta   90.00
_cell.angle_gamma   90.00
#
_symmetry.space_group_name_H-M   'P 1'
#
loop_
_entity.id
_entity.type
_entity.pdbx_description
1 polymer ?
#
loop_
_entity_poly.entity_id
_entity_poly.type
_entity_poly.pdbx_seq_one_letter_code
_entity_poly.pdbx_strand_id
1 'polypeptide(L)'
;MPRPAALTPSTPFAVLALLLALLLAAPAGAQDAVGQPTPAAEVPEALVDSAAAVQDAPPSVEALGIDDEAAAIGAAGEVADEAHGDGEGHGADGGHHGPLPPVWLVIPFVALLLMIATGPLFYPHFWHHRYPVVAIVLGALVALYYLFVLGDGLPILHAAEEYFAFIALLGSLYVASGCILIKTDFAGTPRANSVLLLVGAVLSNFIGTTGASMLLIRPYMRLNAGRLKAYHIIFFIFIVSNVGGALTPIGDPPLFLGFLRGVPFFWTVANVWYIWLPTILLLAAVFYVVDSRNKAESLREQAEDVGADVVPGDVPGAPAVPEAPGVQDVDAIHTRDEAEIDLSNKRPNPKRLEIEGTVGFAWLAVVIAAVFIDPKVIPALDGTVLDLVGTFHFPFGIREVIMGAVAFLAYKTADKAILRGNDFNFEPIKEVGFLFIGIFLTMQPALTLIGAYAAENADALGVTSFYFGTGVLSGVLDNAPTYVSFLSAAMGKFGSDVNVPEMVREFATGGAETGFYLLAISVASVFWGALTYIGNGPNFMVKAIAESSGVETPSFVGYVVKYSLPVLVPIYVLVWLVFFSGYVLPTPV
;
A
#
# COMPACT_ATOMS: atom_id res chain seq x y z
N MET A 1 1.51 -45.42 -31.68
CA MET A 1 2.18 -44.44 -30.81
C MET A 1 1.98 -43.06 -31.41
N PRO A 2 1.17 -42.19 -30.82
CA PRO A 2 1.01 -40.82 -31.28
C PRO A 2 2.17 -39.99 -30.75
N ARG A 3 2.74 -39.12 -31.61
CA ARG A 3 3.78 -38.16 -31.30
C ARG A 3 3.26 -37.09 -30.37
N PRO A 4 4.02 -36.61 -29.35
CA PRO A 4 3.62 -35.49 -28.56
C PRO A 4 3.58 -34.21 -29.41
N ALA A 5 2.50 -33.44 -29.26
CA ALA A 5 2.35 -32.15 -29.93
C ALA A 5 3.41 -31.18 -29.45
N ALA A 6 4.10 -30.54 -30.38
CA ALA A 6 5.08 -29.50 -30.13
C ALA A 6 4.36 -28.29 -29.48
N LEU A 7 4.76 -27.94 -28.27
CA LEU A 7 4.39 -26.68 -27.59
C LEU A 7 4.96 -25.52 -28.40
N THR A 8 4.10 -24.71 -28.98
CA THR A 8 4.50 -23.49 -29.69
C THR A 8 5.01 -22.43 -28.69
N PRO A 9 5.98 -21.56 -29.08
CA PRO A 9 6.60 -20.58 -28.15
C PRO A 9 5.68 -19.48 -27.60
N SER A 10 4.40 -19.49 -27.94
CA SER A 10 3.38 -18.55 -27.45
C SER A 10 2.70 -18.96 -26.14
N THR A 11 2.97 -20.15 -25.59
CA THR A 11 2.26 -20.71 -24.44
C THR A 11 2.46 -19.96 -23.10
N PRO A 12 3.66 -19.47 -22.73
CA PRO A 12 3.79 -18.74 -21.47
C PRO A 12 3.14 -17.35 -21.50
N PHE A 13 3.08 -16.71 -22.67
CA PHE A 13 2.38 -15.44 -22.84
C PHE A 13 0.87 -15.62 -22.82
N ALA A 14 0.38 -16.70 -23.45
CA ALA A 14 -1.04 -17.06 -23.40
C ALA A 14 -1.50 -17.39 -21.98
N VAL A 15 -0.66 -18.00 -21.15
CA VAL A 15 -0.97 -18.26 -19.73
C VAL A 15 -0.94 -16.98 -18.91
N LEU A 16 0.03 -16.09 -19.12
CA LEU A 16 0.08 -14.78 -18.44
C LEU A 16 -1.06 -13.87 -18.93
N ALA A 17 -1.31 -13.81 -20.24
CA ALA A 17 -2.43 -13.08 -20.82
C ALA A 17 -3.78 -13.71 -20.43
N LEU A 18 -3.88 -15.03 -20.29
CA LEU A 18 -5.08 -15.72 -19.81
C LEU A 18 -5.28 -15.48 -18.31
N LEU A 19 -4.23 -15.45 -17.50
CA LEU A 19 -4.30 -15.07 -16.09
C LEU A 19 -4.66 -13.59 -15.92
N LEU A 20 -4.06 -12.69 -16.70
CA LEU A 20 -4.44 -11.28 -16.75
C LEU A 20 -5.85 -11.11 -17.32
N ALA A 21 -6.22 -11.81 -18.41
CA ALA A 21 -7.54 -11.75 -19.01
C ALA A 21 -8.63 -12.41 -18.13
N LEU A 22 -8.33 -13.46 -17.39
CA LEU A 22 -9.21 -14.04 -16.37
C LEU A 22 -9.36 -13.12 -15.15
N LEU A 23 -8.32 -12.38 -14.80
CA LEU A 23 -8.35 -11.36 -13.75
C LEU A 23 -9.03 -10.05 -14.22
N LEU A 24 -8.96 -9.73 -15.52
CA LEU A 24 -9.59 -8.55 -16.14
C LEU A 24 -11.00 -8.83 -16.67
N ALA A 25 -11.39 -10.09 -16.83
CA ALA A 25 -12.75 -10.48 -17.14
C ALA A 25 -13.63 -10.41 -15.88
N ALA A 26 -13.87 -9.21 -15.37
CA ALA A 26 -15.14 -8.95 -14.72
C ALA A 26 -16.26 -9.28 -15.72
N PRO A 27 -17.41 -9.85 -15.28
CA PRO A 27 -18.37 -10.49 -16.18
C PRO A 27 -18.83 -9.52 -17.28
N ALA A 28 -18.46 -9.79 -18.51
CA ALA A 28 -18.93 -9.10 -19.72
C ALA A 28 -20.46 -9.24 -19.94
N GLY A 29 -21.18 -9.76 -18.95
CA GLY A 29 -22.62 -9.97 -18.97
C GLY A 29 -23.48 -8.79 -18.55
N ALA A 30 -22.89 -7.66 -18.16
CA ALA A 30 -23.66 -6.48 -17.71
C ALA A 30 -23.77 -5.37 -18.77
N GLN A 31 -23.11 -5.47 -19.92
CA GLN A 31 -23.14 -4.43 -20.96
C GLN A 31 -24.25 -4.61 -22.02
N ASP A 32 -24.89 -5.79 -22.12
CA ASP A 32 -25.94 -6.05 -23.14
C ASP A 32 -27.37 -5.66 -22.70
N ALA A 33 -27.55 -4.99 -21.57
CA ALA A 33 -28.85 -4.58 -21.04
C ALA A 33 -29.16 -3.08 -21.16
N VAL A 34 -28.36 -2.30 -21.89
CA VAL A 34 -28.74 -0.91 -22.20
C VAL A 34 -29.36 -0.86 -23.60
N GLY A 35 -30.69 -0.66 -23.61
CA GLY A 35 -31.54 -0.65 -24.80
C GLY A 35 -31.08 0.34 -25.85
N GLN A 36 -31.38 -0.03 -27.09
CA GLN A 36 -31.24 0.80 -28.30
C GLN A 36 -31.86 2.18 -28.08
N PRO A 37 -31.24 3.25 -28.59
CA PRO A 37 -31.84 4.57 -28.53
C PRO A 37 -33.15 4.59 -29.34
N THR A 38 -34.22 4.95 -28.67
CA THR A 38 -35.52 5.29 -29.30
C THR A 38 -35.30 6.44 -30.27
N PRO A 39 -35.91 6.42 -31.48
CA PRO A 39 -35.77 7.53 -32.42
C PRO A 39 -36.37 8.81 -31.82
N ALA A 40 -35.63 9.89 -31.99
CA ALA A 40 -36.01 11.22 -31.55
C ALA A 40 -37.38 11.62 -32.08
N ALA A 41 -38.29 11.99 -31.18
CA ALA A 41 -39.54 12.63 -31.52
C ALA A 41 -39.26 14.01 -32.16
N GLU A 42 -39.82 14.26 -33.32
CA GLU A 42 -39.79 15.53 -34.02
C GLU A 42 -40.33 16.67 -33.12
N VAL A 43 -39.46 17.67 -32.90
CA VAL A 43 -39.85 18.93 -32.23
C VAL A 43 -40.54 19.83 -33.25
N PRO A 44 -41.71 20.41 -32.96
CA PRO A 44 -42.43 21.28 -33.90
C PRO A 44 -41.65 22.58 -34.12
N GLU A 45 -41.64 23.03 -35.37
CA GLU A 45 -40.91 24.15 -35.99
C GLU A 45 -41.38 25.58 -35.56
N ALA A 46 -41.90 25.78 -34.36
CA ALA A 46 -42.51 27.04 -33.93
C ALA A 46 -41.74 27.80 -32.83
N LEU A 47 -40.45 27.50 -32.58
CA LEU A 47 -39.64 28.17 -31.55
C LEU A 47 -38.25 28.63 -32.03
N VAL A 48 -38.05 28.83 -33.33
CA VAL A 48 -36.74 29.26 -33.89
C VAL A 48 -36.63 30.79 -34.12
N ASP A 49 -37.68 31.57 -33.88
CA ASP A 49 -37.72 33.01 -34.27
C ASP A 49 -37.58 33.98 -33.09
N SER A 50 -36.88 33.68 -32.02
CA SER A 50 -36.72 34.63 -30.90
C SER A 50 -35.31 34.76 -30.31
N ALA A 51 -34.26 34.48 -31.09
CA ALA A 51 -32.89 34.61 -30.60
C ALA A 51 -31.95 35.33 -31.58
N ALA A 52 -32.43 36.43 -32.17
CA ALA A 52 -31.62 37.31 -33.02
C ALA A 52 -31.78 38.77 -32.53
N ALA A 53 -31.18 39.13 -31.43
CA ALA A 53 -30.83 40.53 -31.05
C ALA A 53 -30.19 40.52 -29.66
N VAL A 54 -28.88 40.44 -29.57
CA VAL A 54 -27.99 41.24 -28.73
C VAL A 54 -26.55 40.91 -29.13
N GLN A 55 -26.03 41.67 -30.06
CA GLN A 55 -24.61 41.92 -30.23
C GLN A 55 -24.30 43.17 -29.40
N ASP A 56 -23.49 43.01 -28.36
CA ASP A 56 -22.69 44.13 -27.85
C ASP A 56 -21.34 43.60 -27.37
N ALA A 57 -20.30 44.11 -28.02
CA ALA A 57 -18.91 43.84 -27.73
C ALA A 57 -18.45 44.58 -26.45
N PRO A 58 -17.53 44.04 -25.66
CA PRO A 58 -16.90 44.77 -24.57
C PRO A 58 -15.79 45.70 -25.09
N PRO A 59 -15.56 46.87 -24.44
CA PRO A 59 -14.65 47.90 -24.90
C PRO A 59 -13.17 47.52 -24.66
N SER A 60 -12.34 47.95 -25.61
CA SER A 60 -10.89 48.00 -25.57
C SER A 60 -10.36 48.78 -24.36
N VAL A 61 -9.47 48.18 -23.59
CA VAL A 61 -8.68 48.89 -22.57
C VAL A 61 -7.40 49.40 -23.22
N GLU A 62 -7.48 50.63 -23.72
CA GLU A 62 -6.35 51.50 -24.05
C GLU A 62 -6.38 52.60 -22.99
N ALA A 63 -5.36 52.67 -22.15
CA ALA A 63 -4.87 53.79 -21.39
C ALA A 63 -4.41 53.40 -19.97
N LEU A 64 -3.16 53.03 -19.86
CA LEU A 64 -2.29 53.45 -18.77
C LEU A 64 -0.85 53.24 -19.24
N GLY A 65 -0.25 54.33 -19.68
CA GLY A 65 1.15 54.39 -20.07
C GLY A 65 2.07 54.28 -18.86
N ILE A 66 3.16 53.57 -19.06
CA ILE A 66 4.43 53.79 -18.38
C ILE A 66 5.52 53.56 -19.43
N ASP A 67 6.32 54.64 -19.60
CA ASP A 67 7.37 54.80 -20.56
C ASP A 67 8.62 53.95 -20.32
N ASP A 68 9.27 53.64 -21.44
CA ASP A 68 10.70 53.52 -21.74
C ASP A 68 11.72 53.43 -20.60
N GLU A 69 12.54 52.41 -20.66
CA GLU A 69 13.99 52.52 -20.77
C GLU A 69 14.67 51.13 -20.89
N ALA A 70 15.28 50.85 -22.00
CA ALA A 70 16.69 50.51 -22.15
C ALA A 70 16.95 49.86 -23.51
N ALA A 71 17.53 50.70 -24.33
CA ALA A 71 18.18 50.29 -25.56
C ALA A 71 19.62 49.79 -25.29
N ALA A 72 20.08 49.02 -26.26
CA ALA A 72 21.46 48.79 -26.67
C ALA A 72 22.32 47.75 -25.95
N ILE A 73 22.74 46.84 -26.72
CA ILE A 73 24.06 46.43 -27.23
C ILE A 73 23.84 45.07 -27.90
N GLY A 74 23.97 44.83 -29.15
CA GLY A 74 24.94 45.28 -30.15
C GLY A 74 25.66 44.07 -30.74
N ALA A 75 25.21 43.67 -31.91
CA ALA A 75 25.96 43.18 -33.07
C ALA A 75 27.09 42.12 -32.90
N ALA A 76 27.01 41.08 -33.63
CA ALA A 76 27.86 40.66 -34.75
C ALA A 76 28.00 39.12 -34.85
N GLY A 77 27.83 38.63 -36.04
CA GLY A 77 28.28 37.28 -36.44
C GLY A 77 27.36 36.65 -37.50
N GLU A 78 27.36 37.24 -38.71
CA GLU A 78 26.88 36.60 -39.96
C GLU A 78 27.66 35.31 -40.28
N VAL A 79 26.97 34.46 -41.03
CA VAL A 79 27.35 33.61 -42.20
C VAL A 79 27.13 32.13 -41.94
N ALA A 80 26.21 31.52 -42.58
CA ALA A 80 26.07 30.91 -43.89
C ALA A 80 24.85 30.04 -43.99
N ASP A 81 24.11 30.32 -44.96
CA ASP A 81 23.06 29.62 -45.65
C ASP A 81 23.51 28.22 -46.14
N GLU A 82 22.72 27.20 -45.96
CA GLU A 82 22.39 26.25 -47.02
C GLU A 82 21.17 25.40 -46.69
N ALA A 83 20.35 25.30 -47.66
CA ALA A 83 18.97 24.92 -47.79
C ALA A 83 18.67 23.42 -47.77
N HIS A 84 17.37 23.16 -47.67
CA HIS A 84 16.58 21.96 -48.02
C HIS A 84 16.56 20.83 -46.95
N GLY A 85 15.45 20.43 -46.48
CA GLY A 85 14.14 20.11 -47.03
C GLY A 85 13.33 19.31 -46.02
N ASP A 86 12.08 19.35 -46.23
CA ASP A 86 11.04 18.43 -45.82
C ASP A 86 10.57 18.43 -44.35
N GLY A 87 9.38 19.01 -44.22
CA GLY A 87 8.56 18.94 -43.04
C GLY A 87 8.18 17.48 -42.71
N GLU A 88 8.65 17.01 -41.59
CA GLU A 88 8.04 15.87 -40.90
C GLU A 88 7.48 16.34 -39.57
N GLY A 89 6.21 15.97 -39.36
CA GLY A 89 5.45 16.35 -38.21
C GLY A 89 6.16 15.93 -36.93
N HIS A 90 6.25 16.83 -35.98
CA HIS A 90 6.58 16.48 -34.58
C HIS A 90 5.45 15.62 -34.02
N GLY A 91 5.50 14.30 -34.34
CA GLY A 91 4.93 13.26 -33.52
C GLY A 91 5.77 13.22 -32.25
N ALA A 92 5.12 13.29 -31.10
CA ALA A 92 5.73 13.10 -29.81
C ALA A 92 6.32 11.67 -29.73
N ASP A 93 7.58 11.52 -30.13
CA ASP A 93 8.35 10.29 -30.02
C ASP A 93 9.06 10.29 -28.66
N GLY A 94 8.25 10.05 -27.59
CA GLY A 94 8.69 9.83 -26.22
C GLY A 94 8.75 8.36 -25.86
N GLY A 95 9.22 7.50 -26.78
CA GLY A 95 9.31 6.06 -26.56
C GLY A 95 10.72 5.60 -26.26
N HIS A 96 10.87 4.64 -25.37
CA HIS A 96 12.08 3.90 -25.10
C HIS A 96 12.89 3.58 -26.37
N HIS A 97 14.09 4.13 -26.49
CA HIS A 97 15.00 3.86 -27.61
C HIS A 97 15.75 2.50 -27.49
N GLY A 98 15.40 1.64 -26.53
CA GLY A 98 15.98 0.31 -26.38
C GLY A 98 15.09 -0.80 -26.97
N PRO A 99 15.67 -1.94 -27.40
CA PRO A 99 14.87 -3.09 -27.84
C PRO A 99 14.00 -3.59 -26.67
N LEU A 100 12.73 -3.90 -26.97
CA LEU A 100 11.82 -4.49 -25.98
C LEU A 100 12.45 -5.75 -25.37
N PRO A 101 12.40 -5.91 -24.04
CA PRO A 101 12.93 -7.11 -23.39
C PRO A 101 12.15 -8.36 -23.85
N PRO A 102 12.79 -9.51 -23.98
CA PRO A 102 12.10 -10.73 -24.37
C PRO A 102 11.10 -11.16 -23.29
N VAL A 103 9.92 -11.62 -23.68
CA VAL A 103 8.80 -11.97 -22.80
C VAL A 103 9.20 -12.96 -21.69
N TRP A 104 10.10 -13.90 -21.96
CA TRP A 104 10.54 -14.87 -20.96
C TRP A 104 11.29 -14.23 -19.77
N LEU A 105 11.81 -13.01 -19.94
CA LEU A 105 12.50 -12.27 -18.88
C LEU A 105 11.54 -11.81 -17.76
N VAL A 106 10.23 -11.91 -17.97
CA VAL A 106 9.21 -11.70 -16.93
C VAL A 106 9.10 -12.92 -15.98
N ILE A 107 9.54 -14.10 -16.40
CA ILE A 107 9.42 -15.33 -15.59
C ILE A 107 10.07 -15.18 -14.21
N PRO A 108 11.27 -14.61 -14.03
CA PRO A 108 11.85 -14.38 -12.71
C PRO A 108 10.96 -13.55 -11.78
N PHE A 109 10.32 -12.51 -12.30
CA PHE A 109 9.38 -11.67 -11.51
C PHE A 109 8.16 -12.47 -11.06
N VAL A 110 7.48 -13.14 -11.98
CA VAL A 110 6.31 -13.98 -11.66
C VAL A 110 6.68 -15.10 -10.69
N ALA A 111 7.84 -15.75 -10.91
CA ALA A 111 8.32 -16.81 -10.02
C ALA A 111 8.58 -16.28 -8.61
N LEU A 112 9.24 -15.11 -8.48
CA LEU A 112 9.51 -14.49 -7.18
C LEU A 112 8.20 -14.16 -6.45
N LEU A 113 7.24 -13.51 -7.12
CA LEU A 113 5.95 -13.17 -6.52
C LEU A 113 5.18 -14.42 -6.08
N LEU A 114 5.14 -15.46 -6.92
CA LEU A 114 4.51 -16.74 -6.55
C LEU A 114 5.21 -17.40 -5.35
N MET A 115 6.54 -17.34 -5.28
CA MET A 115 7.29 -17.88 -4.15
C MET A 115 7.08 -17.08 -2.87
N ILE A 116 6.95 -15.76 -2.94
CA ILE A 116 6.56 -14.92 -1.80
C ILE A 116 5.17 -15.31 -1.30
N ALA A 117 4.21 -15.46 -2.21
CA ALA A 117 2.83 -15.80 -1.86
C ALA A 117 2.69 -17.23 -1.31
N THR A 118 3.40 -18.19 -1.88
CA THR A 118 3.24 -19.62 -1.57
C THR A 118 4.25 -20.15 -0.54
N GLY A 119 5.42 -19.53 -0.46
CA GLY A 119 6.53 -19.97 0.39
C GLY A 119 6.17 -20.15 1.85
N PRO A 120 5.64 -19.13 2.53
CA PRO A 120 5.23 -19.24 3.94
C PRO A 120 4.12 -20.27 4.18
N LEU A 121 3.29 -20.54 3.15
CA LEU A 121 2.13 -21.44 3.27
C LEU A 121 2.47 -22.91 3.02
N PHE A 122 3.26 -23.21 1.97
CA PHE A 122 3.45 -24.57 1.48
C PHE A 122 4.83 -25.15 1.80
N TYR A 123 5.87 -24.29 1.92
CA TYR A 123 7.24 -24.71 2.20
C TYR A 123 7.98 -23.73 3.12
N PRO A 124 7.44 -23.47 4.35
CA PRO A 124 7.93 -22.41 5.25
C PRO A 124 9.40 -22.63 5.63
N HIS A 125 9.83 -23.87 5.92
CA HIS A 125 11.20 -24.18 6.30
C HIS A 125 12.22 -23.80 5.20
N PHE A 126 11.96 -24.16 3.95
CA PHE A 126 12.80 -23.75 2.81
C PHE A 126 12.78 -22.24 2.66
N TRP A 127 11.57 -21.63 2.69
CA TRP A 127 11.39 -20.20 2.45
C TRP A 127 12.15 -19.36 3.48
N HIS A 128 11.94 -19.56 4.76
CA HIS A 128 12.61 -18.80 5.82
C HIS A 128 14.14 -18.83 5.74
N HIS A 129 14.73 -19.93 5.26
CA HIS A 129 16.17 -20.04 5.16
C HIS A 129 16.75 -19.56 3.81
N ARG A 130 15.97 -19.55 2.74
CA ARG A 130 16.46 -19.36 1.37
C ARG A 130 15.87 -18.17 0.62
N TYR A 131 14.85 -17.48 1.15
CA TYR A 131 14.28 -16.33 0.46
C TYR A 131 15.31 -15.27 0.05
N PRO A 132 16.38 -14.95 0.82
CA PRO A 132 17.36 -13.96 0.39
C PRO A 132 18.13 -14.42 -0.84
N VAL A 133 18.50 -15.70 -0.88
CA VAL A 133 19.23 -16.27 -2.01
C VAL A 133 18.35 -16.29 -3.26
N VAL A 134 17.09 -16.69 -3.13
CA VAL A 134 16.13 -16.70 -4.24
C VAL A 134 15.95 -15.30 -4.82
N ALA A 135 15.69 -14.31 -3.97
CA ALA A 135 15.48 -12.92 -4.40
C ALA A 135 16.72 -12.35 -5.12
N ILE A 136 17.90 -12.54 -4.53
CA ILE A 136 19.16 -12.04 -5.10
C ILE A 136 19.48 -12.76 -6.43
N VAL A 137 19.33 -14.08 -6.51
CA VAL A 137 19.66 -14.84 -7.74
C VAL A 137 18.73 -14.45 -8.88
N LEU A 138 17.42 -14.37 -8.64
CA LEU A 138 16.46 -13.97 -9.67
C LEU A 138 16.68 -12.51 -10.09
N GLY A 139 16.91 -11.60 -9.14
CA GLY A 139 17.23 -10.20 -9.42
C GLY A 139 18.52 -10.05 -10.22
N ALA A 140 19.59 -10.74 -9.80
CA ALA A 140 20.87 -10.71 -10.50
C ALA A 140 20.79 -11.26 -11.92
N LEU A 141 20.00 -12.30 -12.16
CA LEU A 141 19.79 -12.86 -13.50
C LEU A 141 19.22 -11.80 -14.46
N VAL A 142 18.20 -11.06 -14.02
CA VAL A 142 17.59 -9.98 -14.82
C VAL A 142 18.57 -8.82 -15.00
N ALA A 143 19.23 -8.38 -13.92
CA ALA A 143 20.18 -7.29 -13.98
C ALA A 143 21.36 -7.57 -14.92
N LEU A 144 21.94 -8.78 -14.87
CA LEU A 144 23.01 -9.20 -15.75
C LEU A 144 22.55 -9.26 -17.22
N TYR A 145 21.33 -9.70 -17.47
CA TYR A 145 20.77 -9.71 -18.82
C TYR A 145 20.63 -8.29 -19.40
N TYR A 146 20.11 -7.34 -18.61
CA TYR A 146 20.04 -5.94 -19.03
C TYR A 146 21.42 -5.36 -19.32
N LEU A 147 22.39 -5.56 -18.42
CA LEU A 147 23.73 -4.98 -18.54
C LEU A 147 24.54 -5.57 -19.70
N PHE A 148 24.50 -6.90 -19.89
CA PHE A 148 25.41 -7.59 -20.82
C PHE A 148 24.77 -8.02 -22.13
N VAL A 149 23.45 -8.21 -22.18
CA VAL A 149 22.76 -8.68 -23.39
C VAL A 149 22.01 -7.54 -24.07
N LEU A 150 21.23 -6.75 -23.30
CA LEU A 150 20.52 -5.59 -23.84
C LEU A 150 21.45 -4.36 -23.98
N GLY A 151 22.54 -4.30 -23.19
CA GLY A 151 23.42 -3.14 -23.15
C GLY A 151 22.79 -1.89 -22.54
N ASP A 152 21.68 -2.05 -21.83
CA ASP A 152 20.92 -0.97 -21.21
C ASP A 152 20.96 -1.10 -19.68
N GLY A 153 21.82 -0.32 -19.04
CA GLY A 153 21.97 -0.31 -17.58
C GLY A 153 21.03 0.67 -16.85
N LEU A 154 20.37 1.55 -17.59
CA LEU A 154 19.58 2.64 -16.99
C LEU A 154 18.37 2.12 -16.17
N PRO A 155 17.58 1.14 -16.64
CA PRO A 155 16.49 0.58 -15.84
C PRO A 155 16.97 -0.08 -14.54
N ILE A 156 18.19 -0.66 -14.56
CA ILE A 156 18.77 -1.28 -13.36
C ILE A 156 19.26 -0.23 -12.36
N LEU A 157 19.81 0.88 -12.85
CA LEU A 157 20.18 2.02 -11.99
C LEU A 157 18.94 2.62 -11.31
N HIS A 158 17.88 2.88 -12.08
CA HIS A 158 16.60 3.39 -11.52
C HIS A 158 16.00 2.41 -10.51
N ALA A 159 16.05 1.09 -10.79
CA ALA A 159 15.61 0.08 -9.82
C ALA A 159 16.40 0.13 -8.51
N ALA A 160 17.72 0.38 -8.59
CA ALA A 160 18.57 0.53 -7.41
C ALA A 160 18.24 1.82 -6.63
N GLU A 161 18.04 2.94 -7.31
CA GLU A 161 17.62 4.21 -6.68
C GLU A 161 16.29 4.05 -5.93
N GLU A 162 15.28 3.47 -6.58
CA GLU A 162 13.99 3.19 -5.96
C GLU A 162 14.11 2.26 -4.75
N TYR A 163 14.94 1.23 -4.85
CA TYR A 163 15.18 0.30 -3.76
C TYR A 163 15.81 1.00 -2.55
N PHE A 164 16.88 1.79 -2.75
CA PHE A 164 17.54 2.51 -1.65
C PHE A 164 16.60 3.53 -1.00
N ALA A 165 15.82 4.26 -1.80
CA ALA A 165 14.84 5.21 -1.30
C ALA A 165 13.76 4.51 -0.46
N PHE A 166 13.24 3.39 -0.97
CA PHE A 166 12.22 2.61 -0.30
C PHE A 166 12.70 2.03 1.04
N ILE A 167 13.87 1.36 1.03
CA ILE A 167 14.37 0.71 2.25
C ILE A 167 14.85 1.71 3.31
N ALA A 168 15.37 2.87 2.88
CA ALA A 168 15.77 3.94 3.79
C ALA A 168 14.55 4.52 4.51
N LEU A 169 13.46 4.79 3.78
CA LEU A 169 12.22 5.28 4.38
C LEU A 169 11.63 4.23 5.34
N LEU A 170 11.39 3.02 4.84
CA LEU A 170 10.75 1.97 5.62
C LEU A 170 11.56 1.61 6.86
N GLY A 171 12.88 1.45 6.70
CA GLY A 171 13.80 1.13 7.81
C GLY A 171 13.87 2.24 8.85
N SER A 172 13.94 3.49 8.43
CA SER A 172 14.00 4.62 9.37
C SER A 172 12.69 4.81 10.14
N LEU A 173 11.54 4.70 9.48
CA LEU A 173 10.24 4.73 10.15
C LEU A 173 10.06 3.55 11.12
N TYR A 174 10.48 2.34 10.72
CA TYR A 174 10.43 1.15 11.55
C TYR A 174 11.25 1.30 12.82
N VAL A 175 12.51 1.77 12.71
CA VAL A 175 13.38 1.97 13.86
C VAL A 175 12.86 3.08 14.75
N ALA A 176 12.49 4.23 14.18
CA ALA A 176 11.99 5.38 14.94
C ALA A 176 10.69 5.06 15.71
N SER A 177 9.75 4.34 15.06
CA SER A 177 8.50 3.87 15.73
C SER A 177 8.79 2.84 16.83
N GLY A 178 9.78 1.96 16.62
CA GLY A 178 10.22 0.98 17.61
C GLY A 178 10.82 1.58 18.89
N CYS A 179 11.25 2.84 18.82
CA CYS A 179 11.73 3.61 19.98
C CYS A 179 10.62 4.23 20.82
N ILE A 180 9.34 4.01 20.50
CA ILE A 180 8.18 4.53 21.22
C ILE A 180 7.42 3.37 21.83
N LEU A 181 7.16 3.38 23.13
CA LEU A 181 6.38 2.36 23.83
C LEU A 181 5.12 2.99 24.42
N ILE A 182 3.97 2.48 24.02
CA ILE A 182 2.66 2.89 24.53
C ILE A 182 2.18 1.85 25.53
N LYS A 183 2.01 2.27 26.77
CA LYS A 183 1.39 1.48 27.85
C LYS A 183 0.00 2.01 28.13
N THR A 184 -0.98 1.14 28.23
CA THR A 184 -2.36 1.53 28.50
C THR A 184 -2.98 0.57 29.51
N ASP A 185 -3.64 1.14 30.51
CA ASP A 185 -4.40 0.41 31.53
C ASP A 185 -5.91 0.56 31.34
N PHE A 186 -6.35 1.01 30.16
CA PHE A 186 -7.78 1.10 29.87
C PHE A 186 -8.37 -0.29 29.62
N ALA A 187 -9.61 -0.49 30.06
CA ALA A 187 -10.36 -1.69 29.71
C ALA A 187 -10.82 -1.63 28.24
N GLY A 188 -10.66 -2.73 27.51
CA GLY A 188 -11.15 -2.87 26.15
C GLY A 188 -12.66 -2.76 26.09
N THR A 189 -13.14 -1.70 25.46
CA THR A 189 -14.55 -1.50 25.16
C THR A 189 -14.73 -1.29 23.66
N PRO A 190 -15.89 -1.60 23.07
CA PRO A 190 -16.11 -1.37 21.65
C PRO A 190 -15.80 0.06 21.20
N ARG A 191 -16.08 1.04 22.04
CA ARG A 191 -15.76 2.46 21.77
C ARG A 191 -14.26 2.71 21.81
N ALA A 192 -13.56 2.25 22.85
CA ALA A 192 -12.12 2.43 22.99
C ALA A 192 -11.36 1.74 21.84
N ASN A 193 -11.76 0.53 21.48
CA ASN A 193 -11.20 -0.22 20.36
C ASN A 193 -11.40 0.50 19.04
N SER A 194 -12.63 0.95 18.74
CA SER A 194 -12.90 1.70 17.50
C SER A 194 -12.11 2.99 17.42
N VAL A 195 -12.00 3.74 18.52
CA VAL A 195 -11.18 4.96 18.58
C VAL A 195 -9.71 4.64 18.33
N LEU A 196 -9.18 3.58 18.94
CA LEU A 196 -7.78 3.19 18.74
C LEU A 196 -7.52 2.79 17.29
N LEU A 197 -8.43 2.04 16.66
CA LEU A 197 -8.33 1.69 15.24
C LEU A 197 -8.38 2.92 14.34
N LEU A 198 -9.26 3.90 14.62
CA LEU A 198 -9.34 5.15 13.86
C LEU A 198 -8.08 6.01 14.04
N VAL A 199 -7.57 6.11 15.27
CA VAL A 199 -6.28 6.78 15.54
C VAL A 199 -5.15 6.07 14.80
N GLY A 200 -5.15 4.73 14.80
CA GLY A 200 -4.19 3.92 14.05
C GLY A 200 -4.25 4.18 12.56
N ALA A 201 -5.44 4.27 11.97
CA ALA A 201 -5.62 4.60 10.55
C ALA A 201 -5.08 5.99 10.19
N VAL A 202 -5.30 6.99 11.04
CA VAL A 202 -4.71 8.33 10.84
C VAL A 202 -3.19 8.25 10.98
N LEU A 203 -2.69 7.59 12.01
CA LEU A 203 -1.26 7.49 12.30
C LEU A 203 -0.50 6.75 11.18
N SER A 204 -1.13 5.76 10.53
CA SER A 204 -0.53 5.04 9.39
C SER A 204 -0.08 5.97 8.27
N ASN A 205 -0.72 7.11 8.08
CA ASN A 205 -0.33 8.07 7.05
C ASN A 205 0.92 8.91 7.40
N PHE A 206 1.36 8.87 8.65
CA PHE A 206 2.54 9.61 9.11
C PHE A 206 3.76 8.72 9.34
N ILE A 207 3.54 7.50 9.84
CA ILE A 207 4.61 6.58 10.22
C ILE A 207 4.59 5.27 9.43
N GLY A 208 3.77 5.22 8.38
CA GLY A 208 3.54 4.02 7.57
C GLY A 208 2.66 2.98 8.27
N THR A 209 2.02 2.15 7.47
CA THR A 209 1.21 1.02 7.95
C THR A 209 2.02 0.05 8.82
N THR A 210 3.28 -0.20 8.45
CA THR A 210 4.21 -1.04 9.23
C THR A 210 4.52 -0.41 10.58
N GLY A 211 4.89 0.87 10.61
CA GLY A 211 5.22 1.60 11.85
C GLY A 211 4.03 1.70 12.80
N ALA A 212 2.85 2.06 12.26
CA ALA A 212 1.61 2.14 13.04
C ALA A 212 1.19 0.77 13.61
N SER A 213 1.34 -0.29 12.80
CA SER A 213 1.04 -1.65 13.22
C SER A 213 1.95 -2.11 14.36
N MET A 214 3.27 -1.88 14.25
CA MET A 214 4.23 -2.21 15.31
C MET A 214 3.95 -1.46 16.60
N LEU A 215 3.64 -0.17 16.48
CA LEU A 215 3.40 0.70 17.64
C LEU A 215 2.11 0.33 18.39
N LEU A 216 1.05 -0.03 17.67
CA LEU A 216 -0.29 -0.12 18.24
C LEU A 216 -0.79 -1.54 18.49
N ILE A 217 -0.26 -2.58 17.84
CA ILE A 217 -0.80 -3.94 17.97
C ILE A 217 -0.71 -4.47 19.40
N ARG A 218 0.42 -4.27 20.08
CA ARG A 218 0.60 -4.74 21.46
C ARG A 218 -0.26 -4.00 22.47
N PRO A 219 -0.31 -2.64 22.49
CA PRO A 219 -1.27 -1.91 23.32
C PRO A 219 -2.72 -2.33 23.05
N TYR A 220 -3.07 -2.57 21.77
CA TYR A 220 -4.41 -3.02 21.38
C TYR A 220 -4.75 -4.41 21.93
N MET A 221 -3.83 -5.35 21.89
CA MET A 221 -4.01 -6.68 22.47
C MET A 221 -4.13 -6.61 23.99
N ARG A 222 -3.25 -5.84 24.67
CA ARG A 222 -3.32 -5.62 26.13
C ARG A 222 -4.65 -5.00 26.55
N LEU A 223 -5.14 -4.02 25.82
CA LEU A 223 -6.45 -3.39 26.05
C LEU A 223 -7.60 -4.42 26.07
N ASN A 224 -7.46 -5.46 25.27
CA ASN A 224 -8.45 -6.52 25.10
C ASN A 224 -8.11 -7.83 25.84
N ALA A 225 -7.13 -7.80 26.74
CA ALA A 225 -6.77 -9.00 27.51
C ALA A 225 -8.01 -9.60 28.20
N GLY A 226 -8.19 -10.91 28.09
CA GLY A 226 -9.35 -11.65 28.59
C GLY A 226 -10.60 -11.64 27.70
N ARG A 227 -10.64 -10.81 26.64
CA ARG A 227 -11.73 -10.81 25.64
C ARG A 227 -11.25 -10.78 24.19
N LEU A 228 -9.95 -10.92 23.99
CA LEU A 228 -9.33 -10.85 22.67
C LEU A 228 -9.76 -12.06 21.83
N LYS A 229 -10.35 -11.80 20.68
CA LYS A 229 -10.76 -12.82 19.69
C LYS A 229 -10.12 -12.50 18.33
N ALA A 230 -10.04 -13.47 17.46
CA ALA A 230 -9.41 -13.36 16.14
C ALA A 230 -9.86 -12.11 15.32
N TYR A 231 -11.14 -11.74 15.37
CA TYR A 231 -11.64 -10.59 14.63
C TYR A 231 -10.98 -9.27 15.04
N HIS A 232 -10.51 -9.12 16.29
CA HIS A 232 -9.76 -7.92 16.70
C HIS A 232 -8.50 -7.74 15.85
N ILE A 233 -7.75 -8.83 15.69
CA ILE A 233 -6.52 -8.85 14.89
C ILE A 233 -6.84 -8.58 13.42
N ILE A 234 -7.91 -9.20 12.90
CA ILE A 234 -8.30 -9.07 11.50
C ILE A 234 -8.74 -7.63 11.17
N PHE A 235 -9.60 -7.01 11.99
CA PHE A 235 -10.00 -5.62 11.75
C PHE A 235 -8.86 -4.63 11.99
N PHE A 236 -7.91 -4.95 12.86
CA PHE A 236 -6.68 -4.17 12.98
C PHE A 236 -5.89 -4.20 11.66
N ILE A 237 -5.75 -5.39 11.05
CA ILE A 237 -5.12 -5.54 9.73
C ILE A 237 -5.90 -4.74 8.67
N PHE A 238 -7.23 -4.84 8.64
CA PHE A 238 -8.05 -4.12 7.67
C PHE A 238 -7.86 -2.61 7.76
N ILE A 239 -7.94 -2.08 8.99
CA ILE A 239 -8.03 -0.63 9.24
C ILE A 239 -6.63 -0.01 9.35
N VAL A 240 -5.75 -0.55 10.19
CA VAL A 240 -4.46 0.08 10.50
C VAL A 240 -3.37 -0.33 9.52
N SER A 241 -3.30 -1.62 9.21
CA SER A 241 -2.21 -2.17 8.37
C SER A 241 -2.42 -1.97 6.87
N ASN A 242 -3.60 -1.52 6.43
CA ASN A 242 -3.89 -1.33 5.00
C ASN A 242 -4.68 -0.05 4.73
N VAL A 243 -6.03 -0.09 4.81
CA VAL A 243 -6.89 1.01 4.36
C VAL A 243 -6.49 2.33 5.02
N GLY A 244 -6.03 2.29 6.27
CA GLY A 244 -5.55 3.47 7.01
C GLY A 244 -4.45 4.24 6.29
N GLY A 245 -3.50 3.56 5.64
CA GLY A 245 -2.33 4.16 5.02
C GLY A 245 -2.55 4.80 3.64
N ALA A 246 -3.77 4.88 3.13
CA ALA A 246 -4.02 5.25 1.74
C ALA A 246 -3.97 6.76 1.42
N LEU A 247 -3.73 7.65 2.40
CA LEU A 247 -3.77 9.09 2.15
C LEU A 247 -2.43 9.71 1.76
N THR A 248 -1.31 9.11 2.15
CA THR A 248 0.00 9.70 1.88
C THR A 248 0.96 8.68 1.28
N PRO A 249 1.97 9.12 0.53
CA PRO A 249 3.04 8.24 0.08
C PRO A 249 3.79 7.53 1.22
N ILE A 250 3.90 8.16 2.38
CA ILE A 250 4.53 7.54 3.57
C ILE A 250 3.63 6.43 4.14
N GLY A 251 2.31 6.51 3.89
CA GLY A 251 1.32 5.64 4.49
C GLY A 251 1.46 4.19 4.09
N ASP A 252 1.60 3.91 2.80
CA ASP A 252 1.71 2.53 2.32
C ASP A 252 2.68 2.42 1.14
N PRO A 253 3.43 1.32 1.00
CA PRO A 253 4.45 1.12 -0.04
C PRO A 253 4.03 1.44 -1.48
N PRO A 254 2.83 1.06 -1.97
CA PRO A 254 2.38 1.39 -3.31
C PRO A 254 2.43 2.89 -3.63
N LEU A 255 1.93 3.70 -2.71
CA LEU A 255 1.86 5.15 -2.89
C LEU A 255 3.24 5.80 -2.84
N PHE A 256 4.14 5.23 -2.04
CA PHE A 256 5.53 5.69 -2.01
C PHE A 256 6.25 5.42 -3.33
N LEU A 257 6.04 4.25 -3.95
CA LEU A 257 6.59 3.96 -5.27
C LEU A 257 6.04 4.89 -6.34
N GLY A 258 4.75 5.21 -6.29
CA GLY A 258 4.16 6.24 -7.15
C GLY A 258 4.84 7.60 -6.99
N PHE A 259 5.09 8.02 -5.74
CA PHE A 259 5.80 9.26 -5.43
C PHE A 259 7.24 9.26 -5.96
N LEU A 260 7.99 8.19 -5.79
CA LEU A 260 9.36 8.06 -6.32
C LEU A 260 9.40 8.21 -7.85
N ARG A 261 8.35 7.72 -8.53
CA ARG A 261 8.21 7.79 -9.98
C ARG A 261 7.68 9.12 -10.50
N GLY A 262 7.21 10.03 -9.64
CA GLY A 262 6.80 11.37 -10.05
C GLY A 262 5.38 11.79 -9.67
N VAL A 263 4.56 10.91 -9.07
CA VAL A 263 3.25 11.31 -8.53
C VAL A 263 3.45 12.35 -7.43
N PRO A 264 2.80 13.54 -7.48
CA PRO A 264 2.98 14.55 -6.44
C PRO A 264 2.57 14.06 -5.06
N PHE A 265 3.37 14.39 -4.02
CA PHE A 265 3.17 13.90 -2.65
C PHE A 265 1.75 14.09 -2.13
N PHE A 266 1.19 15.29 -2.30
CA PHE A 266 -0.15 15.62 -1.81
C PHE A 266 -1.28 15.21 -2.76
N TRP A 267 -0.96 14.63 -3.91
CA TRP A 267 -1.98 14.19 -4.87
C TRP A 267 -2.92 13.14 -4.26
N THR A 268 -2.36 12.18 -3.52
CA THR A 268 -3.14 11.12 -2.85
C THR A 268 -4.05 11.70 -1.77
N VAL A 269 -3.54 12.65 -0.96
CA VAL A 269 -4.38 13.33 0.04
C VAL A 269 -5.56 14.03 -0.62
N ALA A 270 -5.29 14.80 -1.69
CA ALA A 270 -6.31 15.59 -2.37
C ALA A 270 -7.38 14.72 -3.07
N ASN A 271 -6.99 13.55 -3.60
CA ASN A 271 -7.85 12.74 -4.45
C ASN A 271 -8.39 11.47 -3.77
N VAL A 272 -7.83 11.00 -2.65
CA VAL A 272 -8.26 9.75 -2.00
C VAL A 272 -9.10 9.98 -0.76
N TRP A 273 -8.98 11.13 -0.06
CA TRP A 273 -9.60 11.37 1.25
C TRP A 273 -11.12 11.15 1.28
N TYR A 274 -11.83 11.51 0.23
CA TYR A 274 -13.30 11.40 0.16
C TYR A 274 -13.78 9.97 -0.10
N ILE A 275 -12.88 9.06 -0.53
CA ILE A 275 -13.10 7.60 -0.62
C ILE A 275 -12.64 6.94 0.69
N TRP A 276 -11.48 7.35 1.19
CA TRP A 276 -10.85 6.82 2.39
C TRP A 276 -11.71 7.01 3.63
N LEU A 277 -12.18 8.24 3.88
CA LEU A 277 -12.92 8.57 5.09
C LEU A 277 -14.22 7.73 5.26
N PRO A 278 -15.13 7.67 4.28
CA PRO A 278 -16.32 6.83 4.43
C PRO A 278 -15.99 5.34 4.53
N THR A 279 -14.94 4.87 3.86
CA THR A 279 -14.52 3.46 3.93
C THR A 279 -14.00 3.10 5.34
N ILE A 280 -13.15 3.94 5.93
CA ILE A 280 -12.64 3.75 7.29
C ILE A 280 -13.78 3.80 8.31
N LEU A 281 -14.70 4.75 8.18
CA LEU A 281 -15.84 4.86 9.07
C LEU A 281 -16.79 3.66 8.96
N LEU A 282 -16.99 3.14 7.75
CA LEU A 282 -17.80 1.95 7.53
C LEU A 282 -17.14 0.70 8.16
N LEU A 283 -15.83 0.50 7.94
CA LEU A 283 -15.08 -0.59 8.56
C LEU A 283 -15.11 -0.50 10.10
N ALA A 284 -14.92 0.70 10.65
CA ALA A 284 -15.00 0.93 12.10
C ALA A 284 -16.41 0.70 12.66
N ALA A 285 -17.45 1.04 11.89
CA ALA A 285 -18.84 0.77 12.28
C ALA A 285 -19.15 -0.73 12.30
N VAL A 286 -18.71 -1.47 11.27
CA VAL A 286 -18.85 -2.94 11.23
C VAL A 286 -18.10 -3.56 12.41
N PHE A 287 -16.87 -3.13 12.65
CA PHE A 287 -16.08 -3.58 13.80
C PHE A 287 -16.81 -3.29 15.12
N TYR A 288 -17.32 -2.07 15.31
CA TYR A 288 -18.04 -1.68 16.52
C TYR A 288 -19.25 -2.58 16.80
N VAL A 289 -20.01 -2.94 15.78
CA VAL A 289 -21.16 -3.86 15.90
C VAL A 289 -20.69 -5.25 16.32
N VAL A 290 -19.65 -5.78 15.68
CA VAL A 290 -19.09 -7.10 15.98
C VAL A 290 -18.54 -7.13 17.41
N ASP A 291 -17.77 -6.11 17.81
CA ASP A 291 -17.15 -6.03 19.13
C ASP A 291 -18.17 -5.79 20.26
N SER A 292 -19.26 -5.07 19.96
CA SER A 292 -20.37 -4.89 20.90
C SER A 292 -21.10 -6.19 21.21
N ARG A 293 -21.27 -7.06 20.20
CA ARG A 293 -21.84 -8.41 20.36
C ARG A 293 -20.94 -9.29 21.21
N ASN A 294 -19.63 -9.30 20.93
CA ASN A 294 -18.66 -10.06 21.72
C ASN A 294 -18.63 -9.62 23.19
N LYS A 295 -18.71 -8.32 23.46
CA LYS A 295 -18.78 -7.82 24.84
C LYS A 295 -20.03 -8.33 25.57
N ALA A 296 -21.17 -8.36 24.90
CA ALA A 296 -22.40 -8.86 25.49
C ALA A 296 -22.31 -10.37 25.79
N GLU A 297 -21.65 -11.15 24.91
CA GLU A 297 -21.42 -12.57 25.10
C GLU A 297 -20.48 -12.84 26.29
N SER A 298 -19.33 -12.16 26.38
CA SER A 298 -18.38 -12.33 27.48
C SER A 298 -18.96 -11.95 28.85
N LEU A 299 -19.87 -10.97 28.92
CA LEU A 299 -20.58 -10.62 30.16
C LEU A 299 -21.59 -11.69 30.55
N ARG A 300 -22.22 -12.40 29.61
CA ARG A 300 -23.12 -13.52 29.89
C ARG A 300 -22.35 -14.73 30.39
N GLU A 301 -21.24 -15.09 29.74
CA GLU A 301 -20.36 -16.18 30.18
C GLU A 301 -19.86 -15.94 31.60
N GLN A 302 -19.41 -14.73 31.95
CA GLN A 302 -19.01 -14.38 33.31
C GLN A 302 -20.16 -14.45 34.33
N ALA A 303 -21.37 -14.09 33.91
CA ALA A 303 -22.55 -14.16 34.79
C ALA A 303 -23.00 -15.62 35.02
N GLU A 304 -22.83 -16.49 34.03
CA GLU A 304 -23.12 -17.93 34.14
C GLU A 304 -22.09 -18.63 35.04
N ASP A 305 -20.79 -18.30 34.89
CA ASP A 305 -19.73 -18.82 35.79
C ASP A 305 -19.95 -18.41 37.25
N VAL A 306 -20.28 -17.13 37.49
CA VAL A 306 -20.61 -16.65 38.85
C VAL A 306 -21.90 -17.29 39.38
N GLY A 307 -22.85 -17.62 38.50
CA GLY A 307 -24.08 -18.31 38.84
C GLY A 307 -23.88 -19.81 39.11
N ALA A 308 -22.86 -20.43 38.50
CA ALA A 308 -22.53 -21.80 38.72
C ALA A 308 -21.74 -22.05 40.02
N ASP A 309 -21.00 -21.05 40.52
CA ASP A 309 -20.29 -21.10 41.80
C ASP A 309 -21.20 -20.88 43.04
N VAL A 310 -22.45 -20.50 42.82
CA VAL A 310 -23.46 -20.47 43.90
C VAL A 310 -24.03 -21.88 44.03
N VAL A 311 -23.26 -22.77 44.69
CA VAL A 311 -23.76 -24.05 45.16
C VAL A 311 -24.93 -23.77 46.13
N PRO A 312 -26.13 -24.37 45.93
CA PRO A 312 -27.22 -24.25 46.88
C PRO A 312 -26.88 -25.01 48.16
N GLY A 313 -26.09 -24.44 49.03
CA GLY A 313 -25.59 -25.08 50.23
C GLY A 313 -25.25 -24.17 51.41
N ASP A 314 -25.06 -22.87 51.15
CA ASP A 314 -24.87 -21.88 52.24
C ASP A 314 -26.18 -21.33 52.73
N VAL A 315 -27.03 -22.22 53.23
CA VAL A 315 -28.13 -21.84 54.10
C VAL A 315 -27.61 -21.99 55.53
N PRO A 316 -27.63 -20.95 56.38
CA PRO A 316 -27.21 -21.05 57.77
C PRO A 316 -28.08 -22.07 58.52
N GLY A 317 -27.53 -23.25 58.78
CA GLY A 317 -28.24 -24.29 59.53
C GLY A 317 -28.09 -25.72 59.03
N ALA A 318 -27.36 -25.99 57.92
CA ALA A 318 -27.11 -27.37 57.49
C ALA A 318 -25.89 -28.00 58.22
N PRO A 319 -25.94 -29.29 58.63
CA PRO A 319 -24.86 -29.92 59.37
C PRO A 319 -23.63 -30.16 58.50
N ALA A 320 -22.44 -29.94 59.09
CA ALA A 320 -21.14 -30.11 58.49
C ALA A 320 -20.92 -31.52 57.90
N VAL A 321 -20.49 -31.58 56.64
CA VAL A 321 -19.98 -32.82 56.02
C VAL A 321 -18.50 -32.98 56.41
N PRO A 322 -18.05 -34.20 56.85
CA PRO A 322 -16.67 -34.41 57.33
C PRO A 322 -15.64 -34.26 56.22
N GLU A 323 -14.55 -33.54 56.52
CA GLU A 323 -13.35 -33.44 55.70
C GLU A 323 -12.73 -34.83 55.46
N ALA A 324 -12.44 -35.13 54.20
CA ALA A 324 -11.61 -36.27 53.83
C ALA A 324 -10.13 -35.92 53.99
N PRO A 325 -9.29 -36.81 54.58
CA PRO A 325 -7.90 -36.49 54.84
C PRO A 325 -7.00 -36.70 53.61
N GLY A 326 -6.16 -35.74 53.35
CA GLY A 326 -4.82 -35.95 52.83
C GLY A 326 -4.66 -35.98 51.32
N VAL A 327 -4.34 -34.83 50.73
CA VAL A 327 -3.41 -34.79 49.61
C VAL A 327 -2.28 -33.84 49.99
N GLN A 328 -1.09 -34.46 50.13
CA GLN A 328 0.16 -33.81 50.44
C GLN A 328 0.68 -32.99 49.25
N ASP A 329 1.39 -31.95 49.59
CA ASP A 329 2.24 -31.12 48.79
C ASP A 329 2.88 -31.81 47.59
N VAL A 330 2.72 -31.22 46.42
CA VAL A 330 3.61 -31.42 45.29
C VAL A 330 4.19 -30.03 44.88
N ASP A 331 5.02 -29.52 45.79
CA ASP A 331 6.05 -28.57 45.40
C ASP A 331 7.19 -29.39 44.77
N ALA A 332 7.42 -29.23 43.53
CA ALA A 332 8.68 -29.20 42.76
C ALA A 332 8.45 -29.66 41.30
N ILE A 333 9.08 -28.91 40.47
CA ILE A 333 9.47 -29.19 39.08
C ILE A 333 8.73 -28.28 38.08
N HIS A 334 9.36 -27.19 37.73
CA HIS A 334 9.97 -26.81 36.49
C HIS A 334 10.15 -25.29 36.41
N THR A 335 11.38 -24.87 36.70
CA THR A 335 11.96 -23.67 36.15
C THR A 335 12.06 -23.83 34.64
N ARG A 336 11.23 -23.11 33.93
CA ARG A 336 11.45 -22.75 32.55
C ARG A 336 11.39 -21.23 32.49
N ASP A 337 12.57 -20.65 32.18
CA ASP A 337 12.70 -19.26 31.73
C ASP A 337 11.97 -19.07 30.39
N GLU A 338 10.68 -18.89 30.45
CA GLU A 338 9.88 -18.31 29.39
C GLU A 338 9.36 -17.00 29.95
N ALA A 339 9.72 -15.90 29.31
CA ALA A 339 9.12 -14.59 29.56
C ALA A 339 7.64 -14.65 29.15
N GLU A 340 6.85 -15.36 29.96
CA GLU A 340 5.41 -15.34 29.94
C GLU A 340 4.98 -13.89 30.17
N ILE A 341 4.32 -13.28 29.19
CA ILE A 341 3.58 -12.04 29.40
C ILE A 341 2.57 -12.39 30.49
N ASP A 342 2.84 -11.98 31.72
CA ASP A 342 1.96 -12.19 32.87
C ASP A 342 0.59 -11.51 32.60
N LEU A 343 -0.31 -12.30 32.05
CA LEU A 343 -1.71 -11.93 31.84
C LEU A 343 -2.53 -12.10 33.13
N SER A 344 -1.90 -12.59 34.24
CA SER A 344 -2.57 -12.81 35.50
C SER A 344 -2.80 -11.51 36.28
N ASN A 345 -4.03 -11.06 36.23
CA ASN A 345 -4.82 -10.46 37.29
C ASN A 345 -4.20 -9.38 38.21
N LYS A 346 -3.63 -8.33 37.64
CA LYS A 346 -3.65 -7.02 38.28
C LYS A 346 -4.76 -6.20 37.65
N ARG A 347 -5.90 -6.00 38.37
CA ARG A 347 -6.85 -4.98 37.97
C ARG A 347 -6.08 -3.65 37.89
N PRO A 348 -5.86 -3.09 36.70
CA PRO A 348 -5.07 -1.87 36.59
C PRO A 348 -5.86 -0.72 37.22
N ASN A 349 -5.14 0.16 37.86
CA ASN A 349 -5.67 1.43 38.32
C ASN A 349 -6.21 2.20 37.09
N PRO A 350 -7.51 2.52 37.00
CA PRO A 350 -8.19 2.75 35.73
C PRO A 350 -7.96 4.14 35.13
N LYS A 351 -6.74 4.64 34.94
CA LYS A 351 -6.54 5.95 34.27
C LYS A 351 -5.07 6.29 33.95
N ARG A 352 -4.29 5.49 33.24
CA ARG A 352 -3.06 6.05 32.66
C ARG A 352 -2.79 5.50 31.26
N LEU A 353 -2.75 6.42 30.30
CA LEU A 353 -2.00 6.27 29.06
C LEU A 353 -0.60 6.77 29.38
N GLU A 354 0.40 5.93 29.29
CA GLU A 354 1.79 6.27 29.49
C GLU A 354 2.57 6.04 28.18
N ILE A 355 3.27 7.06 27.71
CA ILE A 355 4.06 7.01 26.49
C ILE A 355 5.52 7.19 26.89
N GLU A 356 6.30 6.14 26.70
CA GLU A 356 7.74 6.15 26.93
C GLU A 356 8.48 6.32 25.59
N GLY A 357 9.68 6.91 25.60
CA GLY A 357 10.47 7.09 24.38
C GLY A 357 9.97 8.22 23.48
N THR A 358 9.46 9.30 24.04
CA THR A 358 8.93 10.46 23.29
C THR A 358 9.93 11.06 22.28
N VAL A 359 11.23 10.85 22.47
CA VAL A 359 12.28 11.21 21.50
C VAL A 359 12.08 10.49 20.15
N GLY A 360 11.43 9.32 20.14
CA GLY A 360 11.05 8.62 18.92
C GLY A 360 10.17 9.46 17.99
N PHE A 361 9.26 10.29 18.55
CA PHE A 361 8.46 11.22 17.73
C PHE A 361 9.30 12.30 17.05
N ALA A 362 10.36 12.76 17.70
CA ALA A 362 11.30 13.71 17.08
C ALA A 362 12.05 13.04 15.91
N TRP A 363 12.49 11.80 16.07
CA TRP A 363 13.10 11.04 14.98
C TRP A 363 12.13 10.81 13.82
N LEU A 364 10.87 10.46 14.10
CA LEU A 364 9.82 10.34 13.07
C LEU A 364 9.62 11.67 12.32
N ALA A 365 9.57 12.79 13.04
CA ALA A 365 9.43 14.11 12.40
C ALA A 365 10.61 14.43 11.49
N VAL A 366 11.85 14.07 11.87
CA VAL A 366 13.03 14.26 11.01
C VAL A 366 12.96 13.36 9.78
N VAL A 367 12.53 12.10 9.91
CA VAL A 367 12.33 11.20 8.74
C VAL A 367 11.29 11.77 7.78
N ILE A 368 10.14 12.22 8.29
CA ILE A 368 9.08 12.83 7.47
C ILE A 368 9.61 14.08 6.75
N ALA A 369 10.34 14.95 7.46
CA ALA A 369 10.95 16.12 6.84
C ALA A 369 11.99 15.75 5.77
N ALA A 370 12.78 14.70 6.00
CA ALA A 370 13.78 14.22 5.05
C ALA A 370 13.17 13.74 3.71
N VAL A 371 11.91 13.24 3.69
CA VAL A 371 11.22 12.86 2.45
C VAL A 371 11.18 14.02 1.45
N PHE A 372 11.08 15.25 1.94
CA PHE A 372 11.01 16.45 1.10
C PHE A 372 12.38 17.05 0.73
N ILE A 373 13.49 16.50 1.27
CA ILE A 373 14.85 16.94 0.93
C ILE A 373 15.34 16.17 -0.29
N ASP A 374 14.83 16.54 -1.45
CA ASP A 374 15.11 15.89 -2.74
C ASP A 374 15.22 16.97 -3.82
N PRO A 375 16.19 16.91 -4.77
CA PRO A 375 16.28 17.87 -5.87
C PRO A 375 14.98 17.99 -6.67
N LYS A 376 14.23 16.90 -6.84
CA LYS A 376 12.93 16.90 -7.52
C LYS A 376 11.85 17.71 -6.77
N VAL A 377 12.02 17.92 -5.46
CA VAL A 377 11.12 18.71 -4.61
C VAL A 377 11.66 20.10 -4.35
N ILE A 378 12.98 20.22 -4.16
CA ILE A 378 13.69 21.49 -3.91
C ILE A 378 14.68 21.71 -5.06
N PRO A 379 14.28 22.41 -6.14
CA PRO A 379 15.14 22.62 -7.31
C PRO A 379 16.47 23.32 -7.01
N ALA A 380 16.58 24.04 -5.90
CA ALA A 380 17.82 24.68 -5.48
C ALA A 380 18.93 23.69 -5.07
N LEU A 381 18.59 22.40 -4.88
CA LEU A 381 19.56 21.35 -4.60
C LEU A 381 20.14 20.72 -5.87
N ASP A 382 19.46 20.89 -7.01
CA ASP A 382 19.88 20.34 -8.30
C ASP A 382 21.26 20.85 -8.72
N GLY A 383 22.13 19.94 -9.19
CA GLY A 383 23.52 20.25 -9.57
C GLY A 383 24.44 20.69 -8.44
N THR A 384 24.00 20.66 -7.18
CA THR A 384 24.85 20.95 -6.01
C THR A 384 25.57 19.70 -5.51
N VAL A 385 26.49 19.86 -4.55
CA VAL A 385 27.15 18.73 -3.84
C VAL A 385 26.17 17.88 -3.01
N LEU A 386 24.93 18.34 -2.80
CA LEU A 386 23.86 17.61 -2.11
C LEU A 386 23.02 16.78 -3.08
N ASP A 387 23.12 17.02 -4.36
CA ASP A 387 22.53 16.19 -5.41
C ASP A 387 23.46 15.01 -5.71
N LEU A 388 23.39 14.00 -4.86
CA LEU A 388 24.26 12.82 -4.96
C LEU A 388 23.93 11.96 -6.19
N VAL A 389 22.67 11.94 -6.59
CA VAL A 389 22.19 11.16 -7.76
C VAL A 389 22.60 11.89 -9.05
N GLY A 390 22.21 13.14 -9.23
CA GLY A 390 22.49 13.89 -10.46
C GLY A 390 23.97 14.22 -10.65
N THR A 391 24.68 14.63 -9.59
CA THR A 391 26.08 15.07 -9.68
C THR A 391 27.08 13.92 -9.63
N PHE A 392 26.85 12.90 -8.76
CA PHE A 392 27.82 11.82 -8.51
C PHE A 392 27.36 10.46 -8.99
N HIS A 393 26.15 10.33 -9.53
CA HIS A 393 25.56 9.08 -10.02
C HIS A 393 25.50 7.97 -8.94
N PHE A 394 25.32 8.36 -7.67
CA PHE A 394 25.06 7.38 -6.62
C PHE A 394 23.63 6.84 -6.74
N PRO A 395 23.38 5.57 -6.39
CA PRO A 395 22.02 5.00 -6.38
C PRO A 395 21.21 5.44 -5.14
N PHE A 396 21.60 6.51 -4.46
CA PHE A 396 20.90 7.09 -3.29
C PHE A 396 21.23 8.58 -3.16
N GLY A 397 20.25 9.35 -2.73
CA GLY A 397 20.37 10.80 -2.52
C GLY A 397 20.69 11.19 -1.08
N ILE A 398 20.75 12.49 -0.82
CA ILE A 398 20.96 13.06 0.52
C ILE A 398 19.82 12.69 1.47
N ARG A 399 18.61 12.54 0.98
CA ARG A 399 17.43 12.10 1.72
C ARG A 399 17.67 10.73 2.37
N GLU A 400 18.14 9.76 1.62
CA GLU A 400 18.43 8.40 2.08
C GLU A 400 19.55 8.38 3.12
N VAL A 401 20.56 9.23 2.93
CA VAL A 401 21.65 9.41 3.92
C VAL A 401 21.11 9.94 5.24
N ILE A 402 20.25 10.97 5.21
CA ILE A 402 19.61 11.51 6.42
C ILE A 402 18.76 10.45 7.11
N MET A 403 17.93 9.73 6.36
CA MET A 403 17.07 8.65 6.89
C MET A 403 17.89 7.53 7.54
N GLY A 404 18.99 7.10 6.88
CA GLY A 404 19.90 6.10 7.42
C GLY A 404 20.60 6.57 8.70
N ALA A 405 21.04 7.83 8.73
CA ALA A 405 21.64 8.43 9.92
C ALA A 405 20.63 8.52 11.08
N VAL A 406 19.37 8.91 10.80
CA VAL A 406 18.30 8.92 11.79
C VAL A 406 18.03 7.53 12.34
N ALA A 407 17.90 6.51 11.47
CA ALA A 407 17.70 5.13 11.91
C ALA A 407 18.83 4.66 12.84
N PHE A 408 20.08 4.94 12.47
CA PHE A 408 21.25 4.59 13.29
C PHE A 408 21.24 5.32 14.64
N LEU A 409 21.03 6.63 14.64
CA LEU A 409 21.03 7.45 15.86
C LEU A 409 19.85 7.09 16.76
N ALA A 410 18.64 6.93 16.21
CA ALA A 410 17.44 6.51 16.95
C ALA A 410 17.69 5.18 17.67
N TYR A 411 18.23 4.19 16.98
CA TYR A 411 18.54 2.89 17.57
C TYR A 411 19.62 2.97 18.66
N LYS A 412 20.68 3.78 18.44
CA LYS A 412 21.79 3.95 19.40
C LYS A 412 21.39 4.70 20.65
N THR A 413 20.47 5.65 20.54
CA THR A 413 20.01 6.51 21.66
C THR A 413 18.76 5.95 22.34
N ALA A 414 18.12 4.92 21.76
CA ALA A 414 16.92 4.30 22.32
C ALA A 414 17.22 3.62 23.66
N ASP A 415 16.29 3.75 24.60
CA ASP A 415 16.31 2.98 25.82
C ASP A 415 16.06 1.49 25.51
N LYS A 416 16.96 0.64 25.98
CA LYS A 416 16.84 -0.82 25.80
C LYS A 416 15.60 -1.41 26.45
N ALA A 417 15.05 -0.75 27.49
CA ALA A 417 13.81 -1.19 28.12
C ALA A 417 12.62 -0.97 27.18
N ILE A 418 12.60 0.14 26.42
CA ILE A 418 11.58 0.44 25.41
C ILE A 418 11.65 -0.56 24.26
N LEU A 419 12.86 -0.80 23.72
CA LEU A 419 13.05 -1.76 22.64
C LEU A 419 12.61 -3.18 23.05
N ARG A 420 12.93 -3.61 24.29
CA ARG A 420 12.45 -4.89 24.82
C ARG A 420 10.93 -4.90 25.03
N GLY A 421 10.35 -3.82 25.53
CA GLY A 421 8.90 -3.69 25.71
C GLY A 421 8.11 -3.74 24.39
N ASN A 422 8.77 -3.42 23.27
CA ASN A 422 8.26 -3.56 21.92
C ASN A 422 8.69 -4.87 21.23
N ASP A 423 9.44 -5.76 21.89
CA ASP A 423 10.09 -6.95 21.28
C ASP A 423 10.75 -6.59 19.95
N PHE A 424 11.42 -5.44 19.94
CA PHE A 424 12.03 -4.90 18.73
C PHE A 424 13.15 -5.80 18.23
N ASN A 425 13.05 -6.20 16.96
CA ASN A 425 14.10 -6.92 16.25
C ASN A 425 14.16 -6.45 14.79
N PHE A 426 15.22 -6.77 14.08
CA PHE A 426 15.43 -6.37 12.69
C PHE A 426 14.93 -7.38 11.66
N GLU A 427 14.37 -8.54 12.07
CA GLU A 427 13.96 -9.58 11.12
C GLU A 427 12.91 -9.08 10.11
N PRO A 428 11.86 -8.31 10.48
CA PRO A 428 10.89 -7.84 9.49
C PRO A 428 11.50 -6.92 8.43
N ILE A 429 12.38 -6.00 8.85
CA ILE A 429 13.00 -5.06 7.90
C ILE A 429 14.06 -5.73 7.02
N LYS A 430 14.74 -6.74 7.56
CA LYS A 430 15.70 -7.56 6.83
C LYS A 430 15.00 -8.41 5.76
N GLU A 431 13.86 -9.02 6.11
CA GLU A 431 13.05 -9.78 5.17
C GLU A 431 12.59 -8.89 4.01
N VAL A 432 12.00 -7.74 4.31
CA VAL A 432 11.60 -6.76 3.30
C VAL A 432 12.80 -6.33 2.45
N GLY A 433 13.95 -6.01 3.07
CA GLY A 433 15.14 -5.60 2.34
C GLY A 433 15.58 -6.60 1.28
N PHE A 434 15.67 -7.88 1.63
CA PHE A 434 16.09 -8.91 0.67
C PHE A 434 15.03 -9.22 -0.39
N LEU A 435 13.76 -9.22 -0.02
CA LEU A 435 12.70 -9.50 -1.00
C LEU A 435 12.57 -8.36 -2.02
N PHE A 436 12.58 -7.12 -1.55
CA PHE A 436 12.34 -5.98 -2.42
C PHE A 436 13.51 -5.70 -3.38
N ILE A 437 14.77 -5.99 -3.04
CA ILE A 437 15.84 -5.87 -4.04
C ILE A 437 15.59 -6.83 -5.20
N GLY A 438 15.13 -8.06 -4.92
CA GLY A 438 14.74 -9.01 -5.96
C GLY A 438 13.55 -8.50 -6.78
N ILE A 439 12.51 -7.97 -6.11
CA ILE A 439 11.32 -7.43 -6.78
C ILE A 439 11.69 -6.27 -7.69
N PHE A 440 12.41 -5.25 -7.22
CA PHE A 440 12.77 -4.07 -7.99
C PHE A 440 13.59 -4.41 -9.26
N LEU A 441 14.51 -5.35 -9.14
CA LEU A 441 15.31 -5.78 -10.28
C LEU A 441 14.51 -6.64 -11.27
N THR A 442 13.67 -7.56 -10.77
CA THR A 442 12.93 -8.49 -11.64
C THR A 442 11.71 -7.87 -12.28
N MET A 443 11.12 -6.80 -11.73
CA MET A 443 9.92 -6.19 -12.29
C MET A 443 10.18 -5.34 -13.54
N GLN A 444 11.41 -4.90 -13.83
CA GLN A 444 11.71 -3.99 -14.94
C GLN A 444 11.19 -4.48 -16.31
N PRO A 445 11.47 -5.73 -16.73
CA PRO A 445 10.93 -6.25 -17.99
C PRO A 445 9.40 -6.36 -17.98
N ALA A 446 8.80 -6.63 -16.82
CA ALA A 446 7.36 -6.71 -16.71
C ALA A 446 6.70 -5.34 -16.92
N LEU A 447 7.27 -4.27 -16.34
CA LEU A 447 6.74 -2.91 -16.50
C LEU A 447 6.73 -2.47 -17.97
N THR A 448 7.85 -2.66 -18.67
CA THR A 448 7.99 -2.31 -20.09
C THR A 448 6.98 -3.08 -20.96
N LEU A 449 6.88 -4.40 -20.77
CA LEU A 449 6.02 -5.25 -21.60
C LEU A 449 4.52 -5.05 -21.28
N ILE A 450 4.17 -4.82 -20.02
CA ILE A 450 2.78 -4.53 -19.62
C ILE A 450 2.35 -3.18 -20.20
N GLY A 451 3.22 -2.16 -20.14
CA GLY A 451 2.96 -0.86 -20.74
C GLY A 451 2.72 -0.95 -22.26
N ALA A 452 3.60 -1.65 -22.98
CA ALA A 452 3.46 -1.88 -24.43
C ALA A 452 2.16 -2.64 -24.77
N TYR A 453 1.83 -3.70 -24.02
CA TYR A 453 0.59 -4.45 -24.21
C TYR A 453 -0.66 -3.58 -23.99
N ALA A 454 -0.62 -2.73 -22.96
CA ALA A 454 -1.74 -1.86 -22.66
C ALA A 454 -1.95 -0.76 -23.71
N ALA A 455 -0.86 -0.27 -24.31
CA ALA A 455 -0.92 0.66 -25.45
C ALA A 455 -1.61 0.03 -26.68
N GLU A 456 -1.27 -1.24 -26.99
CA GLU A 456 -1.86 -1.98 -28.10
C GLU A 456 -3.35 -2.35 -27.87
N ASN A 457 -3.79 -2.45 -26.60
CA ASN A 457 -5.14 -2.89 -26.22
C ASN A 457 -5.92 -1.80 -25.45
N ALA A 458 -5.63 -0.54 -25.70
CA ALA A 458 -6.13 0.60 -24.93
C ALA A 458 -7.67 0.63 -24.82
N ASP A 459 -8.39 0.31 -25.89
CA ASP A 459 -9.87 0.34 -25.95
C ASP A 459 -10.55 -0.70 -25.07
N ALA A 460 -9.86 -1.84 -24.80
CA ALA A 460 -10.40 -2.92 -23.97
C ALA A 460 -10.21 -2.67 -22.46
N LEU A 461 -9.38 -1.69 -22.07
CA LEU A 461 -8.95 -1.48 -20.69
C LEU A 461 -9.65 -0.25 -20.06
N GLY A 462 -10.79 -0.47 -19.41
CA GLY A 462 -11.52 0.57 -18.68
C GLY A 462 -11.12 0.66 -17.20
N VAL A 463 -11.55 1.74 -16.52
CA VAL A 463 -11.26 1.99 -15.09
C VAL A 463 -11.70 0.83 -14.18
N THR A 464 -12.84 0.21 -14.48
CA THR A 464 -13.33 -0.97 -13.75
C THR A 464 -12.34 -2.13 -13.80
N SER A 465 -11.74 -2.38 -14.97
CA SER A 465 -10.71 -3.42 -15.14
C SER A 465 -9.47 -3.10 -14.31
N PHE A 466 -9.06 -1.84 -14.29
CA PHE A 466 -7.92 -1.37 -13.47
C PHE A 466 -8.22 -1.48 -11.98
N TYR A 467 -9.41 -1.08 -11.52
CA TYR A 467 -9.79 -1.18 -10.12
C TYR A 467 -9.80 -2.64 -9.61
N PHE A 468 -10.55 -3.53 -10.29
CA PHE A 468 -10.64 -4.92 -9.85
C PHE A 468 -9.39 -5.73 -10.14
N GLY A 469 -8.72 -5.50 -11.27
CA GLY A 469 -7.46 -6.16 -11.61
C GLY A 469 -6.37 -5.84 -10.60
N THR A 470 -6.14 -4.55 -10.31
CA THR A 470 -5.22 -4.11 -9.26
C THR A 470 -5.61 -4.70 -7.91
N GLY A 471 -6.89 -4.60 -7.55
CA GLY A 471 -7.36 -5.04 -6.25
C GLY A 471 -7.17 -6.54 -6.02
N VAL A 472 -7.66 -7.39 -6.92
CA VAL A 472 -7.55 -8.84 -6.77
C VAL A 472 -6.09 -9.28 -6.74
N LEU A 473 -5.25 -8.70 -7.61
CA LEU A 473 -3.84 -9.05 -7.65
C LEU A 473 -3.11 -8.58 -6.38
N SER A 474 -3.38 -7.36 -5.90
CA SER A 474 -2.85 -6.83 -4.65
C SER A 474 -3.26 -7.67 -3.43
N GLY A 475 -4.45 -8.24 -3.45
CA GLY A 475 -4.90 -9.12 -2.38
C GLY A 475 -4.19 -10.47 -2.30
N VAL A 476 -3.57 -10.93 -3.39
CA VAL A 476 -2.90 -12.24 -3.50
C VAL A 476 -1.38 -12.10 -3.58
N LEU A 477 -0.90 -11.01 -4.15
CA LEU A 477 0.52 -10.65 -4.25
C LEU A 477 0.81 -9.44 -3.36
N ASP A 478 2.07 -9.04 -3.25
CA ASP A 478 2.43 -7.78 -2.58
C ASP A 478 1.84 -6.58 -3.32
N ASN A 479 1.27 -5.64 -2.56
CA ASN A 479 0.56 -4.48 -3.10
C ASN A 479 1.46 -3.49 -3.84
N ALA A 480 2.73 -3.37 -3.47
CA ALA A 480 3.67 -2.41 -4.03
C ALA A 480 4.04 -2.72 -5.50
N PRO A 481 4.53 -3.92 -5.86
CA PRO A 481 4.79 -4.26 -7.26
C PRO A 481 3.51 -4.29 -8.10
N THR A 482 2.38 -4.68 -7.49
CA THR A 482 1.08 -4.65 -8.17
C THR A 482 0.70 -3.23 -8.59
N TYR A 483 0.84 -2.25 -7.69
CA TYR A 483 0.57 -0.85 -8.00
C TYR A 483 1.40 -0.36 -9.20
N VAL A 484 2.71 -0.58 -9.18
CA VAL A 484 3.61 -0.08 -10.24
C VAL A 484 3.30 -0.76 -11.58
N SER A 485 2.99 -2.05 -11.58
CA SER A 485 2.61 -2.78 -12.80
C SER A 485 1.33 -2.23 -13.42
N PHE A 486 0.30 -1.95 -12.61
CA PHE A 486 -0.94 -1.37 -13.12
C PHE A 486 -0.81 0.12 -13.47
N LEU A 487 0.05 0.87 -12.78
CA LEU A 487 0.40 2.24 -13.17
C LEU A 487 1.07 2.24 -14.55
N SER A 488 2.05 1.33 -14.79
CA SER A 488 2.68 1.17 -16.10
C SER A 488 1.65 0.82 -17.19
N ALA A 489 0.72 -0.09 -16.89
CA ALA A 489 -0.36 -0.44 -17.80
C ALA A 489 -1.27 0.77 -18.12
N ALA A 490 -1.67 1.53 -17.10
CA ALA A 490 -2.51 2.71 -17.31
C ALA A 490 -1.78 3.78 -18.13
N MET A 491 -0.53 4.06 -17.80
CA MET A 491 0.28 5.03 -18.54
C MET A 491 0.52 4.58 -19.98
N GLY A 492 0.81 3.29 -20.21
CA GLY A 492 0.96 2.71 -21.54
C GLY A 492 -0.31 2.86 -22.38
N LYS A 493 -1.51 2.64 -21.79
CA LYS A 493 -2.80 2.90 -22.47
C LYS A 493 -2.89 4.32 -23.02
N PHE A 494 -2.33 5.32 -22.33
CA PHE A 494 -2.33 6.74 -22.73
C PHE A 494 -1.04 7.17 -23.46
N GLY A 495 -0.20 6.22 -23.88
CA GLY A 495 1.04 6.51 -24.60
C GLY A 495 2.14 7.15 -23.76
N SER A 496 2.10 6.98 -22.44
CA SER A 496 3.08 7.53 -21.49
C SER A 496 3.96 6.44 -20.91
N ASP A 497 5.20 6.79 -20.53
CA ASP A 497 6.18 5.86 -19.92
C ASP A 497 6.28 6.11 -18.40
N VAL A 498 6.07 5.05 -17.62
CA VAL A 498 6.16 5.06 -16.16
C VAL A 498 7.59 5.30 -15.62
N ASN A 499 8.60 5.16 -16.47
CA ASN A 499 9.99 5.40 -16.10
C ASN A 499 10.43 6.86 -16.32
N VAL A 500 9.56 7.70 -16.89
CA VAL A 500 9.79 9.13 -17.11
C VAL A 500 8.99 9.95 -16.09
N PRO A 501 9.63 10.51 -15.05
CA PRO A 501 8.94 11.19 -13.94
C PRO A 501 8.03 12.35 -14.37
N GLU A 502 8.39 13.07 -15.42
CA GLU A 502 7.61 14.17 -15.97
C GLU A 502 6.28 13.66 -16.56
N MET A 503 6.31 12.54 -17.29
CA MET A 503 5.11 11.88 -17.82
C MET A 503 4.22 11.34 -16.71
N VAL A 504 4.81 10.79 -15.64
CA VAL A 504 4.05 10.34 -14.45
C VAL A 504 3.36 11.52 -13.77
N ARG A 505 4.06 12.64 -13.63
CA ARG A 505 3.48 13.88 -13.07
C ARG A 505 2.34 14.39 -13.96
N GLU A 506 2.52 14.43 -15.26
CA GLU A 506 1.49 14.83 -16.21
C GLU A 506 0.30 13.86 -16.16
N PHE A 507 0.53 12.56 -16.13
CA PHE A 507 -0.52 11.55 -15.96
C PHE A 507 -1.35 11.79 -14.69
N ALA A 508 -0.71 12.18 -13.59
CA ALA A 508 -1.39 12.46 -12.34
C ALA A 508 -2.18 13.78 -12.32
N THR A 509 -1.71 14.81 -13.05
CA THR A 509 -2.21 16.19 -12.90
C THR A 509 -2.72 16.84 -14.19
N GLY A 510 -2.39 16.28 -15.35
CA GLY A 510 -2.68 16.86 -16.66
C GLY A 510 -4.10 16.62 -17.17
N GLY A 511 -4.83 15.66 -16.62
CA GLY A 511 -6.18 15.34 -17.07
C GLY A 511 -7.05 14.69 -16.00
N ALA A 512 -8.37 14.94 -16.07
CA ALA A 512 -9.32 14.30 -15.16
C ALA A 512 -9.40 12.79 -15.40
N GLU A 513 -9.31 12.35 -16.64
CA GLU A 513 -9.36 10.94 -17.02
C GLU A 513 -8.14 10.17 -16.52
N THR A 514 -6.92 10.61 -16.83
CA THR A 514 -5.68 9.96 -16.42
C THR A 514 -5.56 9.91 -14.89
N GLY A 515 -5.87 11.02 -14.21
CA GLY A 515 -5.93 11.08 -12.75
C GLY A 515 -6.96 10.11 -12.16
N PHE A 516 -8.05 9.83 -12.86
CA PHE A 516 -9.07 8.91 -12.41
C PHE A 516 -8.61 7.44 -12.50
N TYR A 517 -7.85 7.05 -13.52
CA TYR A 517 -7.18 5.74 -13.56
C TYR A 517 -6.17 5.60 -12.43
N LEU A 518 -5.35 6.64 -12.19
CA LEU A 518 -4.41 6.65 -11.07
C LEU A 518 -5.12 6.52 -9.72
N LEU A 519 -6.26 7.19 -9.55
CA LEU A 519 -7.09 7.09 -8.34
C LEU A 519 -7.59 5.66 -8.12
N ALA A 520 -8.12 5.02 -9.17
CA ALA A 520 -8.62 3.66 -9.10
C ALA A 520 -7.50 2.66 -8.70
N ILE A 521 -6.32 2.79 -9.31
CA ILE A 521 -5.15 1.96 -9.00
C ILE A 521 -4.67 2.21 -7.57
N SER A 522 -4.57 3.47 -7.15
CA SER A 522 -4.10 3.85 -5.82
C SER A 522 -5.01 3.32 -4.71
N VAL A 523 -6.32 3.49 -4.87
CA VAL A 523 -7.31 2.98 -3.91
C VAL A 523 -7.31 1.45 -3.90
N ALA A 524 -7.34 0.81 -5.06
CA ALA A 524 -7.43 -0.63 -5.16
C ALA A 524 -6.17 -1.31 -4.59
N SER A 525 -4.97 -0.84 -4.93
CA SER A 525 -3.73 -1.45 -4.47
C SER A 525 -3.61 -1.47 -2.95
N VAL A 526 -3.95 -0.35 -2.29
CA VAL A 526 -3.85 -0.25 -0.82
C VAL A 526 -4.99 -0.98 -0.12
N PHE A 527 -6.24 -0.76 -0.55
CA PHE A 527 -7.40 -1.31 0.14
C PHE A 527 -7.43 -2.84 0.04
N TRP A 528 -7.26 -3.39 -1.15
CA TRP A 528 -7.33 -4.83 -1.37
C TRP A 528 -6.11 -5.59 -0.83
N GLY A 529 -4.99 -4.92 -0.52
CA GLY A 529 -3.88 -5.50 0.23
C GLY A 529 -4.29 -6.12 1.55
N ALA A 530 -5.43 -5.67 2.12
CA ALA A 530 -6.06 -6.27 3.29
C ALA A 530 -6.75 -7.62 3.03
N LEU A 531 -6.92 -8.06 1.77
CA LEU A 531 -7.72 -9.23 1.43
C LEU A 531 -7.15 -10.54 1.98
N THR A 532 -5.83 -10.61 2.11
CA THR A 532 -5.11 -11.77 2.66
C THR A 532 -3.99 -11.35 3.61
N TYR A 533 -3.40 -12.33 4.29
CA TYR A 533 -2.21 -12.07 5.13
C TYR A 533 -0.96 -11.66 4.32
N ILE A 534 -0.89 -12.02 3.05
CA ILE A 534 0.29 -11.81 2.19
C ILE A 534 0.17 -10.60 1.26
N GLY A 535 -1.02 -9.99 1.17
CA GLY A 535 -1.24 -8.83 0.29
C GLY A 535 -0.52 -7.55 0.72
N ASN A 536 -0.02 -7.49 1.97
CA ASN A 536 0.83 -6.39 2.46
C ASN A 536 1.70 -6.89 3.63
N GLY A 537 2.96 -6.46 3.69
CA GLY A 537 3.93 -6.88 4.71
C GLY A 537 3.45 -6.77 6.16
N PRO A 538 2.85 -5.64 6.59
CA PRO A 538 2.33 -5.50 7.96
C PRO A 538 1.27 -6.54 8.36
N ASN A 539 0.53 -7.12 7.43
CA ASN A 539 -0.50 -8.13 7.73
C ASN A 539 0.10 -9.36 8.38
N PHE A 540 1.13 -9.90 7.74
CA PHE A 540 1.82 -11.09 8.24
C PHE A 540 2.54 -10.81 9.56
N MET A 541 3.14 -9.63 9.69
CA MET A 541 3.80 -9.20 10.93
C MET A 541 2.80 -9.12 12.11
N VAL A 542 1.65 -8.50 11.91
CA VAL A 542 0.58 -8.40 12.93
C VAL A 542 0.09 -9.79 13.32
N LYS A 543 -0.11 -10.69 12.34
CA LYS A 543 -0.47 -12.08 12.58
C LYS A 543 0.59 -12.78 13.45
N ALA A 544 1.87 -12.68 13.08
CA ALA A 544 2.97 -13.31 13.79
C ALA A 544 3.09 -12.81 15.25
N ILE A 545 2.92 -11.49 15.47
CA ILE A 545 2.91 -10.91 16.82
C ILE A 545 1.73 -11.43 17.64
N ALA A 546 0.55 -11.55 17.05
CA ALA A 546 -0.63 -12.07 17.73
C ALA A 546 -0.44 -13.54 18.13
N GLU A 547 0.07 -14.38 17.23
CA GLU A 547 0.33 -15.80 17.48
C GLU A 547 1.44 -16.02 18.52
N SER A 548 2.52 -15.24 18.48
CA SER A 548 3.57 -15.30 19.51
C SER A 548 3.07 -14.88 20.90
N SER A 549 1.98 -14.12 20.95
CA SER A 549 1.31 -13.71 22.20
C SER A 549 0.17 -14.66 22.61
N GLY A 550 0.07 -15.86 22.01
CA GLY A 550 -0.93 -16.87 22.34
C GLY A 550 -2.33 -16.63 21.76
N VAL A 551 -2.49 -15.72 20.82
CA VAL A 551 -3.79 -15.45 20.19
C VAL A 551 -3.97 -16.36 18.97
N GLU A 552 -5.00 -17.18 18.98
CA GLU A 552 -5.36 -17.99 17.82
C GLU A 552 -5.85 -17.10 16.67
N THR A 553 -5.10 -17.11 15.56
CA THR A 553 -5.51 -16.43 14.33
C THR A 553 -6.10 -17.43 13.33
N PRO A 554 -7.01 -16.99 12.43
CA PRO A 554 -7.54 -17.88 11.41
C PRO A 554 -6.44 -18.36 10.45
N SER A 555 -6.59 -19.58 9.93
CA SER A 555 -5.78 -20.01 8.78
C SER A 555 -5.96 -19.06 7.59
N PHE A 556 -5.05 -19.13 6.62
CA PHE A 556 -5.14 -18.28 5.40
C PHE A 556 -6.52 -18.34 4.73
N VAL A 557 -7.02 -19.55 4.49
CA VAL A 557 -8.35 -19.74 3.90
C VAL A 557 -9.46 -19.26 4.86
N GLY A 558 -9.31 -19.50 6.15
CA GLY A 558 -10.23 -19.03 7.17
C GLY A 558 -10.33 -17.51 7.24
N TYR A 559 -9.21 -16.80 7.07
CA TYR A 559 -9.17 -15.34 6.97
C TYR A 559 -10.00 -14.85 5.78
N VAL A 560 -9.72 -15.38 4.59
CA VAL A 560 -10.40 -14.97 3.35
C VAL A 560 -11.90 -15.27 3.43
N VAL A 561 -12.27 -16.50 3.77
CA VAL A 561 -13.68 -16.95 3.70
C VAL A 561 -14.53 -16.36 4.82
N LYS A 562 -13.99 -16.27 6.04
CA LYS A 562 -14.78 -15.82 7.21
C LYS A 562 -14.82 -14.30 7.39
N TYR A 563 -13.81 -13.58 6.89
CA TYR A 563 -13.68 -12.14 7.12
C TYR A 563 -13.58 -11.33 5.83
N SER A 564 -12.65 -11.63 4.93
CA SER A 564 -12.44 -10.80 3.75
C SER A 564 -13.62 -10.84 2.79
N LEU A 565 -14.09 -12.03 2.42
CA LEU A 565 -15.24 -12.17 1.51
C LEU A 565 -16.53 -11.57 2.06
N PRO A 566 -16.92 -11.77 3.33
CA PRO A 566 -18.17 -11.20 3.83
C PRO A 566 -18.07 -9.73 4.27
N VAL A 567 -16.89 -9.18 4.54
CA VAL A 567 -16.71 -7.81 5.02
C VAL A 567 -16.04 -6.91 3.99
N LEU A 568 -14.82 -7.24 3.54
CA LEU A 568 -14.05 -6.35 2.67
C LEU A 568 -14.60 -6.31 1.26
N VAL A 569 -14.90 -7.48 0.66
CA VAL A 569 -15.35 -7.52 -0.74
C VAL A 569 -16.63 -6.73 -0.94
N PRO A 570 -17.70 -6.86 -0.11
CA PRO A 570 -18.88 -6.01 -0.24
C PRO A 570 -18.58 -4.51 -0.09
N ILE A 571 -17.70 -4.13 0.84
CA ILE A 571 -17.30 -2.73 1.03
C ILE A 571 -16.55 -2.23 -0.21
N TYR A 572 -15.62 -3.00 -0.78
CA TYR A 572 -14.84 -2.60 -1.95
C TYR A 572 -15.68 -2.58 -3.24
N VAL A 573 -16.65 -3.48 -3.36
CA VAL A 573 -17.67 -3.40 -4.44
C VAL A 573 -18.52 -2.15 -4.26
N LEU A 574 -18.89 -1.78 -3.03
CA LEU A 574 -19.60 -0.53 -2.76
C LEU A 574 -18.75 0.70 -3.11
N VAL A 575 -17.46 0.70 -2.78
CA VAL A 575 -16.51 1.76 -3.18
C VAL A 575 -16.47 1.88 -4.71
N TRP A 576 -16.34 0.77 -5.43
CA TRP A 576 -16.39 0.78 -6.89
C TRP A 576 -17.70 1.34 -7.41
N LEU A 577 -18.83 0.85 -6.88
CA LEU A 577 -20.16 1.26 -7.31
C LEU A 577 -20.38 2.76 -7.14
N VAL A 578 -19.93 3.32 -6.02
CA VAL A 578 -20.14 4.74 -5.69
C VAL A 578 -19.18 5.63 -6.49
N PHE A 579 -17.89 5.28 -6.56
CA PHE A 579 -16.85 6.20 -7.00
C PHE A 579 -16.30 5.91 -8.40
N PHE A 580 -16.39 4.67 -8.91
CA PHE A 580 -15.70 4.26 -10.15
C PHE A 580 -16.63 3.73 -11.24
N SER A 581 -17.89 3.41 -10.93
CA SER A 581 -18.81 2.79 -11.89
C SER A 581 -19.54 3.79 -12.80
N GLY A 582 -19.59 5.07 -12.42
CA GLY A 582 -20.43 6.08 -13.08
C GLY A 582 -21.92 5.99 -12.74
N TYR A 583 -22.37 4.96 -11.97
CA TYR A 583 -23.79 4.79 -11.65
C TYR A 583 -24.29 5.73 -10.54
N VAL A 584 -23.46 6.06 -9.57
CA VAL A 584 -23.84 6.88 -8.40
C VAL A 584 -23.25 8.27 -8.51
N LEU A 585 -21.96 8.38 -8.74
CA LEU A 585 -21.28 9.65 -8.99
C LEU A 585 -20.82 9.68 -10.45
N PRO A 586 -20.90 10.84 -11.12
CA PRO A 586 -20.39 10.97 -12.48
C PRO A 586 -18.88 10.74 -12.49
N THR A 587 -18.41 10.00 -13.48
CA THR A 587 -17.00 9.75 -13.72
C THR A 587 -16.50 10.62 -14.88
N PRO A 588 -15.22 11.00 -14.91
CA PRO A 588 -14.65 11.76 -16.01
C PRO A 588 -14.37 10.90 -17.26
N VAL A 589 -14.73 9.63 -17.23
CA VAL A 589 -14.48 8.63 -18.28
C VAL A 589 -15.80 8.06 -18.78
#